data_581cef5897bffd1fc67dbace1158951d
#
_entry.id   581cef5897bffd1fc67dbace1158951d
#
_cell.length_a   1.000
_cell.length_b   1.000
_cell.length_c   1.000
_cell.angle_alpha   90.00
_cell.angle_beta   90.00
_cell.angle_gamma   90.00
#
_symmetry.space_group_name_H-M   'P 1'
#
loop_
_entity.id
_entity.type
_entity.pdbx_description
1 polymer ?
#
loop_
_entity_poly.entity_id
_entity_poly.type
_entity_poly.pdbx_seq_one_letter_code
_entity_poly.pdbx_strand_id
1 'polypeptide(L)'
;MYFKSDGIKRLFSNLSLILFLLSLLLFSSCTNPPYRGCDVLGAEDFVIDSYQIREGKFAILAMEGKEYHDLSTELLDEYPDGINNGDVLRVALYHPTRHDLMESVRSIGQEVGFRVTDGYLFLPDLPPARVEGMTLYEAQQKIEGLYREQIQDVNVFISYKDRLLRKVELAGLVQVPNIPVDGRLRLFETLSIAKVPPQANLFKSYIVRENQLLPVDLYKLIKEGDMSQNVVMRGGDKVYIAEPSASTLMVLGEVGKERVVDLPDGFMTLRKAIAEAGGILSSGDRSYIQIIRGNILHPKIYTLNWEHVVRLPSDSMLLIPGDIVYVAARPLSEWNRFVNDLLPTFIALDLISKGINSVGINVP
;
A
#
# COMPACT_ATOMS: atom_id res chain seq x y z
N MET A 1 -43.11 -42.72 -69.67
CA MET A 1 -41.96 -42.98 -68.81
C MET A 1 -41.43 -41.63 -68.24
N TYR A 2 -42.23 -41.00 -67.38
CA TYR A 2 -41.96 -39.66 -66.81
C TYR A 2 -42.51 -39.66 -65.37
N PHE A 3 -41.81 -40.29 -64.45
CA PHE A 3 -42.15 -40.20 -63.04
C PHE A 3 -40.93 -40.66 -62.18
N LYS A 4 -39.92 -39.85 -62.07
CA LYS A 4 -38.88 -40.08 -61.01
C LYS A 4 -37.97 -38.89 -60.74
N SER A 5 -38.23 -37.69 -61.26
CA SER A 5 -37.33 -36.54 -61.12
C SER A 5 -37.66 -35.67 -59.92
N ASP A 6 -38.91 -35.60 -59.51
CA ASP A 6 -39.32 -34.61 -58.46
C ASP A 6 -39.04 -35.05 -57.03
N GLY A 7 -38.97 -36.38 -56.77
CA GLY A 7 -38.62 -36.88 -55.45
C GLY A 7 -37.19 -36.61 -55.06
N ILE A 8 -36.25 -36.72 -56.00
CA ILE A 8 -34.84 -36.49 -55.79
C ILE A 8 -34.53 -34.99 -55.54
N LYS A 9 -35.19 -34.10 -56.30
CA LYS A 9 -35.03 -32.66 -56.09
C LYS A 9 -35.57 -32.21 -54.74
N ARG A 10 -36.67 -32.74 -54.23
CA ARG A 10 -37.22 -32.46 -52.90
C ARG A 10 -36.29 -33.01 -51.79
N LEU A 11 -35.67 -34.17 -52.00
CA LEU A 11 -34.71 -34.75 -51.02
C LEU A 11 -33.44 -33.85 -50.90
N PHE A 12 -32.88 -33.40 -52.01
CA PHE A 12 -31.73 -32.49 -52.03
C PHE A 12 -32.07 -31.11 -51.46
N SER A 13 -33.27 -30.56 -51.70
CA SER A 13 -33.72 -29.31 -51.13
C SER A 13 -33.88 -29.43 -49.60
N ASN A 14 -34.45 -30.52 -49.12
CA ASN A 14 -34.60 -30.74 -47.67
C ASN A 14 -33.26 -31.00 -47.00
N LEU A 15 -32.31 -31.70 -47.62
CA LEU A 15 -30.96 -31.93 -47.10
C LEU A 15 -30.17 -30.62 -47.04
N SER A 16 -30.29 -29.75 -48.05
CA SER A 16 -29.68 -28.41 -48.05
C SER A 16 -30.26 -27.50 -46.97
N LEU A 17 -31.57 -27.60 -46.72
CA LEU A 17 -32.22 -26.83 -45.64
C LEU A 17 -31.80 -27.32 -44.24
N ILE A 18 -31.65 -28.63 -44.07
CA ILE A 18 -31.18 -29.26 -42.82
C ILE A 18 -29.73 -28.88 -42.58
N LEU A 19 -28.84 -28.89 -43.57
CA LEU A 19 -27.46 -28.45 -43.48
C LEU A 19 -27.34 -26.97 -43.17
N PHE A 20 -28.21 -26.15 -43.75
CA PHE A 20 -28.27 -24.70 -43.45
C PHE A 20 -28.75 -24.44 -42.02
N LEU A 21 -29.78 -25.14 -41.53
CA LEU A 21 -30.25 -25.08 -40.16
C LEU A 21 -29.20 -25.60 -39.14
N LEU A 22 -28.48 -26.66 -39.51
CA LEU A 22 -27.40 -27.18 -38.69
C LEU A 22 -26.21 -26.19 -38.62
N SER A 23 -25.90 -25.50 -39.72
CA SER A 23 -24.88 -24.43 -39.72
C SER A 23 -25.32 -23.23 -38.89
N LEU A 24 -26.60 -22.84 -38.93
CA LEU A 24 -27.11 -21.78 -38.04
C LEU A 24 -27.06 -22.15 -36.56
N LEU A 25 -27.29 -23.43 -36.19
CA LEU A 25 -27.14 -23.93 -34.87
C LEU A 25 -25.67 -23.96 -34.37
N LEU A 26 -24.73 -24.17 -35.31
CA LEU A 26 -23.28 -24.10 -34.98
C LEU A 26 -22.79 -22.67 -34.81
N PHE A 27 -23.44 -21.67 -35.42
CA PHE A 27 -23.14 -20.24 -35.21
C PHE A 27 -23.84 -19.63 -34.01
N SER A 28 -24.86 -20.27 -33.45
CA SER A 28 -25.41 -19.92 -32.15
C SER A 28 -24.55 -20.52 -31.00
N SER A 29 -23.22 -20.51 -31.19
CA SER A 29 -22.26 -20.74 -30.09
C SER A 29 -22.54 -19.66 -29.03
N CYS A 30 -23.14 -20.08 -27.97
CA CYS A 30 -23.43 -19.28 -26.79
C CYS A 30 -22.21 -18.47 -26.44
N THR A 31 -22.22 -17.18 -26.72
CA THR A 31 -21.48 -16.24 -25.91
C THR A 31 -22.14 -16.24 -24.54
N ASN A 32 -21.92 -17.29 -23.75
CA ASN A 32 -22.09 -17.16 -22.32
C ASN A 32 -21.12 -16.11 -21.89
N PRO A 33 -21.58 -14.94 -21.43
CA PRO A 33 -20.65 -14.02 -20.79
C PRO A 33 -20.00 -14.81 -19.64
N PRO A 34 -18.67 -14.94 -19.63
CA PRO A 34 -17.98 -15.78 -18.65
C PRO A 34 -18.19 -15.33 -17.22
N TYR A 35 -18.86 -14.20 -17.01
CA TYR A 35 -19.01 -13.55 -15.72
C TYR A 35 -20.46 -13.12 -15.49
N ARG A 36 -21.29 -14.03 -14.97
CA ARG A 36 -22.61 -13.66 -14.47
C ARG A 36 -22.44 -12.88 -13.18
N GLY A 37 -22.78 -11.58 -13.19
CA GLY A 37 -22.79 -10.70 -12.01
C GLY A 37 -21.58 -9.78 -11.86
N CYS A 38 -20.73 -9.66 -12.89
CA CYS A 38 -19.64 -8.71 -12.91
C CYS A 38 -19.87 -7.65 -13.99
N ASP A 39 -19.62 -6.39 -13.67
CA ASP A 39 -19.61 -5.32 -14.67
C ASP A 39 -18.34 -5.43 -15.51
N VAL A 40 -18.50 -5.64 -16.81
CA VAL A 40 -17.38 -5.58 -17.77
C VAL A 40 -17.29 -4.15 -18.29
N LEU A 41 -16.21 -3.49 -17.92
CA LEU A 41 -15.96 -2.07 -18.16
C LEU A 41 -14.93 -1.88 -19.27
N GLY A 42 -14.96 -0.73 -19.93
CA GLY A 42 -14.03 -0.37 -20.99
C GLY A 42 -12.77 0.37 -20.52
N ALA A 43 -11.97 0.79 -21.51
CA ALA A 43 -10.77 1.59 -21.25
C ALA A 43 -11.10 2.96 -20.63
N GLU A 44 -12.25 3.54 -20.99
CA GLU A 44 -12.69 4.84 -20.48
C GLU A 44 -12.91 4.79 -18.96
N ASP A 45 -13.63 3.76 -18.50
CA ASP A 45 -13.89 3.55 -17.08
C ASP A 45 -12.59 3.33 -16.29
N PHE A 46 -11.63 2.59 -16.88
CA PHE A 46 -10.33 2.38 -16.26
C PHE A 46 -9.52 3.67 -16.12
N VAL A 47 -9.60 4.55 -17.12
CA VAL A 47 -8.97 5.88 -17.08
C VAL A 47 -9.61 6.76 -16.01
N ILE A 48 -10.95 6.73 -15.88
CA ILE A 48 -11.68 7.49 -14.85
C ILE A 48 -11.22 7.03 -13.45
N ASP A 49 -11.20 5.72 -13.19
CA ASP A 49 -10.70 5.18 -11.93
C ASP A 49 -9.23 5.55 -11.70
N SER A 50 -8.40 5.60 -12.75
CA SER A 50 -7.00 6.03 -12.64
C SER A 50 -6.85 7.49 -12.24
N TYR A 51 -7.77 8.36 -12.63
CA TYR A 51 -7.78 9.75 -12.13
C TYR A 51 -8.09 9.82 -10.63
N GLN A 52 -9.02 9.00 -10.15
CA GLN A 52 -9.32 8.92 -8.70
C GLN A 52 -8.11 8.38 -7.91
N ILE A 53 -7.39 7.39 -8.45
CA ILE A 53 -6.17 6.85 -7.82
C ILE A 53 -5.12 7.94 -7.60
N ARG A 54 -5.02 8.94 -8.47
CA ARG A 54 -4.09 10.07 -8.33
C ARG A 54 -4.41 10.99 -7.15
N GLU A 55 -5.65 10.99 -6.67
CA GLU A 55 -6.01 11.76 -5.47
C GLU A 55 -5.31 11.23 -4.21
N GLY A 56 -4.69 10.04 -4.29
CA GLY A 56 -3.81 9.49 -3.28
C GLY A 56 -4.40 8.33 -2.49
N LYS A 57 -3.76 8.02 -1.38
CA LYS A 57 -4.05 6.85 -0.55
C LYS A 57 -5.52 6.72 -0.16
N PHE A 58 -6.16 7.81 0.23
CA PHE A 58 -7.53 7.76 0.76
C PHE A 58 -8.55 7.51 -0.34
N ALA A 59 -8.34 8.02 -1.56
CA ALA A 59 -9.18 7.71 -2.70
C ALA A 59 -9.11 6.20 -3.04
N ILE A 60 -7.91 5.61 -3.00
CA ILE A 60 -7.73 4.17 -3.21
C ILE A 60 -8.43 3.36 -2.12
N LEU A 61 -8.32 3.78 -0.85
CA LEU A 61 -9.00 3.13 0.26
C LEU A 61 -10.54 3.22 0.14
N ALA A 62 -11.06 4.36 -0.35
CA ALA A 62 -12.48 4.51 -0.63
C ALA A 62 -12.95 3.57 -1.75
N MET A 63 -12.15 3.36 -2.79
CA MET A 63 -12.41 2.36 -3.85
C MET A 63 -12.42 0.92 -3.30
N GLU A 64 -11.65 0.66 -2.23
CA GLU A 64 -11.68 -0.61 -1.48
C GLU A 64 -12.88 -0.71 -0.51
N GLY A 65 -13.75 0.32 -0.44
CA GLY A 65 -14.91 0.37 0.46
C GLY A 65 -14.58 0.72 1.90
N LYS A 66 -13.45 1.39 2.16
CA LYS A 66 -13.06 1.87 3.49
C LYS A 66 -13.46 3.34 3.67
N GLU A 67 -14.06 3.64 4.80
CA GLU A 67 -14.37 5.02 5.19
C GLU A 67 -13.15 5.69 5.84
N TYR A 68 -12.98 6.99 5.60
CA TYR A 68 -11.96 7.83 6.22
C TYR A 68 -12.52 9.23 6.45
N HIS A 69 -11.88 9.97 7.36
CA HIS A 69 -12.19 11.37 7.64
C HIS A 69 -11.12 12.27 7.05
N ASP A 70 -11.48 13.53 6.76
CA ASP A 70 -10.51 14.52 6.32
C ASP A 70 -9.55 14.92 7.44
N LEU A 71 -8.35 15.35 7.06
CA LEU A 71 -7.34 15.81 8.00
C LEU A 71 -7.76 17.15 8.62
N SER A 72 -7.97 17.16 9.94
CA SER A 72 -8.26 18.39 10.66
C SER A 72 -7.03 19.29 10.73
N THR A 73 -7.22 20.59 10.52
CA THR A 73 -6.16 21.61 10.64
C THR A 73 -5.56 21.70 12.05
N GLU A 74 -6.32 21.33 13.08
CA GLU A 74 -5.86 21.29 14.48
C GLU A 74 -4.70 20.30 14.70
N LEU A 75 -4.52 19.32 13.81
CA LEU A 75 -3.41 18.38 13.87
C LEU A 75 -2.07 19.00 13.42
N LEU A 76 -2.12 20.17 12.80
CA LEU A 76 -0.95 20.93 12.37
C LEU A 76 -0.46 21.93 13.43
N ASP A 77 -1.27 22.20 14.46
CA ASP A 77 -0.97 23.19 15.49
C ASP A 77 0.00 22.64 16.53
N GLU A 78 1.02 23.46 16.83
CA GLU A 78 1.94 23.19 17.93
C GLU A 78 1.22 23.33 19.26
N TYR A 79 1.65 22.54 20.24
CA TYR A 79 1.07 22.62 21.59
C TYR A 79 2.18 22.87 22.63
N PRO A 80 1.85 23.55 23.76
CA PRO A 80 2.83 23.86 24.79
C PRO A 80 3.33 22.54 25.43
N ASP A 81 4.65 22.46 25.55
CA ASP A 81 5.33 21.33 26.20
C ASP A 81 5.31 21.50 27.70
N GLY A 82 4.22 21.13 28.35
CA GLY A 82 4.07 21.14 29.80
C GLY A 82 4.56 19.85 30.47
N ILE A 83 4.96 19.94 31.73
CA ILE A 83 5.32 18.82 32.61
C ILE A 83 4.06 18.00 32.92
N ASN A 84 4.14 16.68 32.82
CA ASN A 84 3.05 15.76 33.12
C ASN A 84 3.35 14.86 34.30
N ASN A 85 2.28 14.29 34.86
CA ASN A 85 2.39 13.24 35.85
C ASN A 85 3.17 12.04 35.27
N GLY A 86 4.14 11.54 36.01
CA GLY A 86 5.04 10.45 35.58
C GLY A 86 6.34 10.91 34.93
N ASP A 87 6.46 12.16 34.46
CA ASP A 87 7.71 12.71 33.94
C ASP A 87 8.79 12.68 35.03
N VAL A 88 10.03 12.40 34.65
CA VAL A 88 11.19 12.43 35.55
C VAL A 88 12.05 13.65 35.18
N LEU A 89 12.18 14.54 36.14
CA LEU A 89 12.96 15.76 35.99
C LEU A 89 14.35 15.63 36.62
N ARG A 90 15.33 16.22 35.96
CA ARG A 90 16.64 16.49 36.57
C ARG A 90 16.62 17.91 37.09
N VAL A 91 16.86 18.07 38.38
CA VAL A 91 16.98 19.37 39.02
C VAL A 91 18.43 19.54 39.47
N ALA A 92 18.99 20.69 39.22
CA ALA A 92 20.30 21.09 39.76
C ALA A 92 20.17 22.46 40.42
N LEU A 93 20.83 22.62 41.54
CA LEU A 93 20.89 23.87 42.28
C LEU A 93 22.28 24.45 42.20
N TYR A 94 22.37 25.78 42.19
CA TYR A 94 23.61 26.52 42.46
C TYR A 94 23.39 27.47 43.61
N HIS A 95 24.30 27.42 44.60
CA HIS A 95 24.34 28.34 45.73
C HIS A 95 25.80 28.53 46.19
N PRO A 96 26.25 29.75 46.52
CA PRO A 96 27.67 29.99 46.84
C PRO A 96 28.18 29.25 48.05
N THR A 97 27.34 28.94 49.05
CA THR A 97 27.79 28.33 50.35
C THR A 97 27.07 27.06 50.74
N ARG A 98 25.88 26.75 50.25
CA ARG A 98 25.10 25.53 50.61
C ARG A 98 25.46 24.34 49.71
N HIS A 99 26.73 23.89 49.83
CA HIS A 99 27.23 22.76 49.04
C HIS A 99 26.55 21.44 49.41
N ASP A 100 26.12 21.29 50.66
CA ASP A 100 25.36 20.16 51.20
C ASP A 100 24.05 19.92 50.42
N LEU A 101 23.26 20.96 50.26
CA LEU A 101 22.00 20.92 49.50
C LEU A 101 22.23 20.66 48.00
N MET A 102 23.19 21.37 47.44
CA MET A 102 23.57 21.21 46.03
C MET A 102 23.94 19.76 45.71
N GLU A 103 24.78 19.13 46.55
CA GLU A 103 25.23 17.75 46.33
C GLU A 103 24.10 16.74 46.51
N SER A 104 23.21 16.96 47.51
CA SER A 104 22.04 16.10 47.74
C SER A 104 21.09 16.12 46.54
N VAL A 105 20.73 17.31 46.01
CA VAL A 105 19.85 17.44 44.87
C VAL A 105 20.50 16.91 43.58
N ARG A 106 21.83 17.17 43.43
CA ARG A 106 22.60 16.71 42.28
C ARG A 106 22.69 15.17 42.25
N SER A 107 23.00 14.52 43.36
CA SER A 107 23.12 13.07 43.45
C SER A 107 21.80 12.39 43.10
N ILE A 108 20.69 12.80 43.72
CA ILE A 108 19.37 12.27 43.42
C ILE A 108 18.98 12.55 41.94
N GLY A 109 19.21 13.78 41.45
CA GLY A 109 18.89 14.19 40.09
C GLY A 109 19.66 13.41 39.01
N GLN A 110 20.93 13.04 39.29
CA GLN A 110 21.74 12.26 38.36
C GLN A 110 21.38 10.77 38.36
N GLU A 111 21.25 10.16 39.54
CA GLU A 111 21.02 8.73 39.69
C GLU A 111 19.57 8.34 39.36
N VAL A 112 18.60 8.91 40.04
CA VAL A 112 17.21 8.54 39.97
C VAL A 112 16.38 9.57 39.17
N GLY A 113 16.61 10.86 39.40
CA GLY A 113 15.75 11.97 38.98
C GLY A 113 14.56 12.16 39.91
N PHE A 114 13.88 13.27 39.73
CA PHE A 114 12.70 13.62 40.51
C PHE A 114 11.43 13.34 39.67
N ARG A 115 10.67 12.32 40.08
CA ARG A 115 9.43 11.94 39.40
C ARG A 115 8.29 12.84 39.83
N VAL A 116 7.54 13.33 38.86
CA VAL A 116 6.27 14.02 39.10
C VAL A 116 5.19 12.99 39.45
N THR A 117 4.66 13.09 40.66
CA THR A 117 3.65 12.18 41.22
C THR A 117 2.42 13.01 41.62
N ASP A 118 1.25 12.63 41.14
CA ASP A 118 -0.02 13.35 41.34
C ASP A 118 0.05 14.85 41.00
N GLY A 119 0.89 15.19 40.04
CA GLY A 119 1.11 16.55 39.58
C GLY A 119 2.12 17.36 40.43
N TYR A 120 2.70 16.75 41.44
CA TYR A 120 3.68 17.39 42.34
C TYR A 120 5.10 16.87 42.15
N LEU A 121 6.05 17.75 42.37
CA LEU A 121 7.47 17.44 42.46
C LEU A 121 7.94 17.54 43.94
N PHE A 122 8.63 16.50 44.41
CA PHE A 122 9.15 16.42 45.76
C PHE A 122 10.66 16.67 45.71
N LEU A 123 11.08 17.78 46.29
CA LEU A 123 12.49 18.19 46.35
C LEU A 123 12.95 18.30 47.82
N PRO A 124 14.24 18.05 48.13
CA PRO A 124 14.79 18.26 49.47
C PRO A 124 14.54 19.72 49.94
N ASP A 125 14.22 19.85 51.23
CA ASP A 125 13.99 21.11 51.94
C ASP A 125 12.84 21.98 51.37
N LEU A 126 11.97 21.41 50.50
CA LEU A 126 10.81 22.13 49.98
C LEU A 126 9.48 21.41 50.24
N PRO A 127 8.38 22.14 50.41
CA PRO A 127 7.07 21.55 50.36
C PRO A 127 6.80 21.02 48.94
N PRO A 128 5.84 20.07 48.79
CA PRO A 128 5.48 19.56 47.49
C PRO A 128 5.10 20.67 46.50
N ALA A 129 5.83 20.76 45.40
CA ALA A 129 5.63 21.80 44.37
C ALA A 129 4.75 21.26 43.26
N ARG A 130 3.57 21.86 43.03
CA ARG A 130 2.72 21.49 41.88
C ARG A 130 3.33 22.03 40.60
N VAL A 131 3.71 21.14 39.69
CA VAL A 131 4.38 21.47 38.41
C VAL A 131 3.63 20.95 37.18
N GLU A 132 2.59 20.18 37.37
CA GLU A 132 1.81 19.62 36.26
C GLU A 132 1.21 20.73 35.38
N GLY A 133 1.33 20.59 34.06
CA GLY A 133 0.87 21.54 33.06
C GLY A 133 1.80 22.74 32.87
N MET A 134 2.82 22.93 33.69
CA MET A 134 3.80 24.01 33.56
C MET A 134 4.86 23.66 32.51
N THR A 135 5.36 24.68 31.82
CA THR A 135 6.60 24.55 31.04
C THR A 135 7.80 24.36 31.99
N LEU A 136 8.92 23.86 31.46
CA LEU A 136 10.16 23.77 32.27
C LEU A 136 10.57 25.12 32.89
N TYR A 137 10.37 26.20 32.13
CA TYR A 137 10.71 27.54 32.60
C TYR A 137 9.80 28.00 33.75
N GLU A 138 8.50 27.81 33.65
CA GLU A 138 7.54 28.15 34.72
C GLU A 138 7.81 27.32 35.99
N ALA A 139 8.07 26.03 35.81
CA ALA A 139 8.45 25.14 36.94
C ALA A 139 9.77 25.58 37.60
N GLN A 140 10.76 25.97 36.78
CA GLN A 140 12.02 26.50 37.25
C GLN A 140 11.81 27.76 38.12
N GLN A 141 11.05 28.74 37.60
CA GLN A 141 10.78 29.98 38.31
C GLN A 141 10.02 29.73 39.63
N LYS A 142 9.05 28.81 39.59
CA LYS A 142 8.29 28.43 40.79
C LYS A 142 9.16 27.78 41.86
N ILE A 143 9.96 26.81 41.48
CA ILE A 143 10.84 26.07 42.39
C ILE A 143 11.93 27.00 42.93
N GLU A 144 12.48 27.86 42.09
CA GLU A 144 13.46 28.87 42.53
C GLU A 144 12.83 29.86 43.52
N GLY A 145 11.59 30.31 43.30
CA GLY A 145 10.85 31.14 44.23
C GLY A 145 10.68 30.47 45.61
N LEU A 146 10.28 29.18 45.61
CA LEU A 146 10.12 28.44 46.88
C LEU A 146 11.44 28.26 47.64
N TYR A 147 12.56 27.99 46.96
CA TYR A 147 13.86 27.96 47.61
C TYR A 147 14.29 29.34 48.13
N ARG A 148 13.99 30.44 47.41
CA ARG A 148 14.37 31.79 47.82
C ARG A 148 13.63 32.29 49.07
N GLU A 149 12.48 31.71 49.41
CA GLU A 149 11.82 31.98 50.70
C GLU A 149 12.66 31.51 51.91
N GLN A 150 13.53 30.53 51.71
CA GLN A 150 14.35 29.92 52.78
C GLN A 150 15.84 30.25 52.61
N ILE A 151 16.34 30.39 51.39
CA ILE A 151 17.74 30.48 51.02
C ILE A 151 17.93 31.60 50.00
N GLN A 152 18.69 32.64 50.35
CA GLN A 152 19.03 33.72 49.39
C GLN A 152 20.04 33.23 48.35
N ASP A 153 20.10 33.84 47.17
CA ASP A 153 21.06 33.63 46.09
C ASP A 153 21.07 32.20 45.49
N VAL A 154 19.96 31.48 45.53
CA VAL A 154 19.81 30.17 44.89
C VAL A 154 19.39 30.36 43.43
N ASN A 155 20.00 29.58 42.54
CA ASN A 155 19.57 29.45 41.15
C ASN A 155 19.19 27.97 40.90
N VAL A 156 18.11 27.74 40.19
CA VAL A 156 17.55 26.41 39.87
C VAL A 156 17.66 26.15 38.39
N PHE A 157 18.06 24.96 38.01
CA PHE A 157 18.09 24.50 36.62
C PHE A 157 17.29 23.20 36.55
N ILE A 158 16.34 23.15 35.60
CA ILE A 158 15.47 21.99 35.41
C ILE A 158 15.57 21.51 33.95
N SER A 159 15.68 20.20 33.78
CA SER A 159 15.62 19.56 32.49
C SER A 159 14.88 18.22 32.61
N TYR A 160 14.33 17.73 31.49
CA TYR A 160 13.80 16.36 31.49
C TYR A 160 14.94 15.35 31.57
N LYS A 161 14.79 14.34 32.45
CA LYS A 161 15.65 13.16 32.52
C LYS A 161 15.02 12.01 31.73
N ASP A 162 13.72 11.80 31.92
CA ASP A 162 12.94 10.77 31.23
C ASP A 162 11.50 11.25 31.08
N ARG A 163 10.89 10.89 29.95
CA ARG A 163 9.53 11.24 29.58
C ARG A 163 8.83 9.98 29.06
N LEU A 164 8.57 9.04 29.96
CA LEU A 164 8.07 7.70 29.66
C LEU A 164 6.79 7.69 28.81
N LEU A 165 5.92 8.69 28.98
CA LEU A 165 4.62 8.77 28.30
C LEU A 165 4.62 9.73 27.11
N ARG A 166 5.71 10.44 26.84
CA ARG A 166 5.79 11.43 25.76
C ARG A 166 6.78 11.05 24.68
N LYS A 167 6.53 9.92 24.07
CA LYS A 167 7.27 9.45 22.92
C LYS A 167 6.29 9.00 21.82
N VAL A 168 6.73 9.13 20.61
CA VAL A 168 6.14 8.43 19.47
C VAL A 168 6.76 7.04 19.43
N GLU A 169 5.92 6.03 19.31
CA GLU A 169 6.32 4.65 19.13
C GLU A 169 6.27 4.28 17.65
N LEU A 170 7.39 3.82 17.10
CA LEU A 170 7.46 3.41 15.71
C LEU A 170 7.70 1.90 15.62
N ALA A 171 7.04 1.27 14.67
CA ALA A 171 7.17 -0.15 14.39
C ALA A 171 7.29 -0.42 12.88
N GLY A 172 7.73 -1.62 12.51
CA GLY A 172 7.98 -2.02 11.14
C GLY A 172 9.38 -1.62 10.66
N LEU A 173 9.49 -1.08 9.47
CA LEU A 173 10.77 -0.80 8.82
C LEU A 173 11.40 0.52 9.32
N VAL A 174 11.88 0.53 10.57
CA VAL A 174 12.49 1.68 11.23
C VAL A 174 13.75 1.26 12.00
N GLN A 175 14.69 2.21 12.20
CA GLN A 175 15.90 1.97 13.01
C GLN A 175 15.76 2.51 14.44
N VAL A 176 15.01 3.60 14.63
CA VAL A 176 14.78 4.22 15.93
C VAL A 176 13.30 4.06 16.30
N PRO A 177 12.97 3.15 17.24
CA PRO A 177 11.58 2.79 17.52
C PRO A 177 10.86 3.76 18.47
N ASN A 178 11.59 4.63 19.18
CA ASN A 178 11.02 5.55 20.16
C ASN A 178 11.63 6.93 20.01
N ILE A 179 10.81 7.95 19.80
CA ILE A 179 11.23 9.32 19.60
C ILE A 179 10.50 10.22 20.60
N PRO A 180 11.19 10.93 21.49
CA PRO A 180 10.54 11.86 22.42
C PRO A 180 9.92 13.03 21.67
N VAL A 181 8.77 13.52 22.15
CA VAL A 181 8.08 14.68 21.59
C VAL A 181 8.13 15.86 22.55
N ASP A 182 8.14 17.07 21.97
CA ASP A 182 8.25 18.35 22.69
C ASP A 182 7.13 19.35 22.35
N GLY A 183 6.09 18.87 21.64
CA GLY A 183 4.99 19.73 21.19
C GLY A 183 5.22 20.45 19.88
N ARG A 184 6.43 20.37 19.30
CA ARG A 184 6.83 20.97 18.02
C ARG A 184 7.26 19.93 16.99
N LEU A 185 7.68 18.75 17.46
CA LEU A 185 8.15 17.68 16.60
C LEU A 185 7.06 17.30 15.58
N ARG A 186 7.41 17.33 14.31
CA ARG A 186 6.50 17.03 13.20
C ARG A 186 6.79 15.67 12.59
N LEU A 187 5.80 15.15 11.87
CA LEU A 187 5.87 13.84 11.26
C LEU A 187 7.09 13.69 10.31
N PHE A 188 7.36 14.68 9.46
CA PHE A 188 8.50 14.64 8.54
C PHE A 188 9.84 14.46 9.27
N GLU A 189 10.03 15.21 10.35
CA GLU A 189 11.22 15.10 11.20
C GLU A 189 11.25 13.75 11.94
N THR A 190 10.10 13.30 12.45
CA THR A 190 9.96 11.99 13.10
C THR A 190 10.42 10.85 12.18
N LEU A 191 9.96 10.84 10.92
CA LEU A 191 10.36 9.83 9.92
C LEU A 191 11.86 9.90 9.59
N SER A 192 12.43 11.10 9.57
CA SER A 192 13.87 11.32 9.36
C SER A 192 14.70 10.78 10.54
N ILE A 193 14.31 11.09 11.80
CA ILE A 193 14.97 10.57 13.02
C ILE A 193 14.84 9.06 13.09
N ALA A 194 13.67 8.49 12.72
CA ALA A 194 13.43 7.06 12.68
C ALA A 194 14.26 6.34 11.62
N LYS A 195 14.92 7.08 10.71
CA LYS A 195 15.69 6.55 9.58
C LYS A 195 14.87 5.58 8.72
N VAL A 196 13.67 6.01 8.34
CA VAL A 196 12.81 5.24 7.43
C VAL A 196 13.53 5.10 6.09
N PRO A 197 13.73 3.87 5.58
CA PRO A 197 14.45 3.67 4.33
C PRO A 197 13.61 4.03 3.11
N PRO A 198 14.23 4.46 1.98
CA PRO A 198 13.51 4.93 0.79
C PRO A 198 12.58 3.91 0.14
N GLN A 199 12.84 2.62 0.35
CA GLN A 199 12.04 1.49 -0.17
C GLN A 199 10.82 1.15 0.69
N ALA A 200 10.63 1.81 1.84
CA ALA A 200 9.46 1.56 2.70
C ALA A 200 8.15 1.79 1.94
N ASN A 201 7.16 0.95 2.19
CA ASN A 201 5.84 1.10 1.60
C ASN A 201 5.04 2.17 2.36
N LEU A 202 5.18 3.43 1.93
CA LEU A 202 4.53 4.56 2.57
C LEU A 202 3.00 4.55 2.38
N PHE A 203 2.52 3.89 1.33
CA PHE A 203 1.08 3.73 1.07
C PHE A 203 0.40 2.87 2.14
N LYS A 204 0.99 1.76 2.54
CA LYS A 204 0.46 0.88 3.61
C LYS A 204 0.89 1.30 5.02
N SER A 205 1.78 2.30 5.14
CA SER A 205 2.18 2.88 6.41
C SER A 205 1.08 3.78 6.97
N TYR A 206 0.94 3.84 8.29
CA TYR A 206 -0.13 4.60 8.94
C TYR A 206 0.27 5.09 10.33
N ILE A 207 -0.53 6.02 10.86
CA ILE A 207 -0.39 6.60 12.19
C ILE A 207 -1.67 6.33 12.97
N VAL A 208 -1.52 5.92 14.22
CA VAL A 208 -2.63 5.75 15.17
C VAL A 208 -2.44 6.70 16.34
N ARG A 209 -3.45 7.47 16.66
CA ARG A 209 -3.55 8.35 17.83
C ARG A 209 -4.82 7.99 18.60
N GLU A 210 -4.73 7.76 19.90
CA GLU A 210 -5.87 7.42 20.77
C GLU A 210 -6.74 6.27 20.19
N ASN A 211 -6.09 5.22 19.66
CA ASN A 211 -6.70 4.06 19.00
C ASN A 211 -7.47 4.39 17.69
N GLN A 212 -7.34 5.58 17.14
CA GLN A 212 -7.93 5.97 15.87
C GLN A 212 -6.85 6.16 14.80
N LEU A 213 -7.16 5.76 13.57
CA LEU A 213 -6.28 5.98 12.43
C LEU A 213 -6.28 7.46 12.07
N LEU A 214 -5.11 8.10 12.04
CA LEU A 214 -5.00 9.47 11.53
C LEU A 214 -5.10 9.49 10.01
N PRO A 215 -5.87 10.39 9.42
CA PRO A 215 -6.04 10.53 7.98
C PRO A 215 -4.83 11.25 7.33
N VAL A 216 -3.63 10.70 7.51
CA VAL A 216 -2.37 11.25 7.00
C VAL A 216 -1.83 10.38 5.89
N ASP A 217 -1.51 10.99 4.75
CA ASP A 217 -0.89 10.32 3.62
C ASP A 217 0.64 10.50 3.66
N LEU A 218 1.33 9.45 4.14
CA LEU A 218 2.80 9.45 4.24
C LEU A 218 3.47 9.48 2.86
N TYR A 219 2.82 8.94 1.82
CA TYR A 219 3.33 8.99 0.46
C TYR A 219 3.35 10.42 -0.07
N LYS A 220 2.23 11.15 0.05
CA LYS A 220 2.16 12.57 -0.34
C LYS A 220 3.19 13.41 0.41
N LEU A 221 3.32 13.20 1.73
CA LEU A 221 4.30 13.94 2.52
C LEU A 221 5.74 13.74 2.03
N ILE A 222 6.17 12.50 1.84
CA ILE A 222 7.59 12.17 1.60
C ILE A 222 7.95 12.18 0.12
N LYS A 223 7.07 11.70 -0.77
CA LYS A 223 7.37 11.57 -2.20
C LYS A 223 6.94 12.78 -3.02
N GLU A 224 5.85 13.43 -2.64
CA GLU A 224 5.32 14.59 -3.34
C GLU A 224 5.66 15.92 -2.64
N GLY A 225 6.13 15.87 -1.38
CA GLY A 225 6.50 17.05 -0.60
C GLY A 225 5.28 17.84 -0.09
N ASP A 226 4.11 17.20 0.01
CA ASP A 226 2.90 17.84 0.50
C ASP A 226 2.96 18.06 2.01
N MET A 227 3.37 19.28 2.40
CA MET A 227 3.50 19.67 3.81
C MET A 227 2.16 19.85 4.54
N SER A 228 1.02 19.79 3.86
CA SER A 228 -0.29 19.75 4.52
C SER A 228 -0.48 18.46 5.33
N GLN A 229 0.27 17.40 5.00
CA GLN A 229 0.30 16.12 5.71
C GLN A 229 1.26 16.12 6.91
N ASN A 230 2.02 17.21 7.14
CA ASN A 230 3.08 17.25 8.15
C ASN A 230 2.52 17.62 9.54
N VAL A 231 1.76 16.70 10.12
CA VAL A 231 1.11 16.85 11.42
C VAL A 231 2.12 16.95 12.58
N VAL A 232 1.72 17.61 13.66
CA VAL A 232 2.49 17.64 14.91
C VAL A 232 2.26 16.33 15.67
N MET A 233 3.37 15.68 16.05
CA MET A 233 3.33 14.41 16.75
C MET A 233 3.04 14.61 18.25
N ARG A 234 2.26 13.70 18.81
CA ARG A 234 1.89 13.70 20.24
C ARG A 234 2.41 12.46 20.95
N GLY A 235 2.62 12.58 22.26
CA GLY A 235 2.96 11.42 23.07
C GLY A 235 1.88 10.34 22.99
N GLY A 236 2.29 9.09 22.80
CA GLY A 236 1.39 7.97 22.59
C GLY A 236 1.00 7.69 21.13
N ASP A 237 1.41 8.55 20.17
CA ASP A 237 1.26 8.24 18.75
C ASP A 237 2.04 6.98 18.39
N LYS A 238 1.42 6.15 17.57
CA LYS A 238 2.03 4.93 17.04
C LYS A 238 2.12 5.05 15.53
N VAL A 239 3.33 4.94 15.00
CA VAL A 239 3.60 5.00 13.57
C VAL A 239 4.03 3.61 13.10
N TYR A 240 3.32 3.06 12.15
CA TYR A 240 3.71 1.81 11.51
C TYR A 240 4.25 2.07 10.11
N ILE A 241 5.47 1.60 9.85
CA ILE A 241 6.13 1.68 8.55
C ILE A 241 6.15 0.30 7.91
N ALA A 242 5.41 0.15 6.82
CA ALA A 242 5.23 -1.13 6.15
C ALA A 242 6.43 -1.51 5.27
N GLU A 243 6.63 -2.82 5.09
CA GLU A 243 7.64 -3.37 4.18
C GLU A 243 7.25 -3.18 2.71
N PRO A 244 8.20 -3.21 1.76
CA PRO A 244 7.95 -3.04 0.33
C PRO A 244 6.91 -4.03 -0.22
N SER A 245 6.97 -5.28 0.20
CA SER A 245 6.07 -6.38 -0.22
C SER A 245 4.66 -6.33 0.38
N ALA A 246 4.33 -5.33 1.19
CA ALA A 246 3.00 -5.21 1.81
C ALA A 246 1.87 -4.93 0.82
N SER A 247 2.18 -4.54 -0.41
CA SER A 247 1.23 -4.30 -1.50
C SER A 247 1.73 -4.94 -2.77
N THR A 248 0.90 -5.78 -3.38
CA THR A 248 1.26 -6.52 -4.60
C THR A 248 0.10 -6.53 -5.60
N LEU A 249 0.42 -6.73 -6.87
CA LEU A 249 -0.49 -7.11 -7.92
C LEU A 249 0.00 -8.39 -8.62
N MET A 250 -0.84 -9.01 -9.43
CA MET A 250 -0.47 -10.19 -10.22
C MET A 250 -0.54 -9.88 -11.71
N VAL A 251 0.44 -10.41 -12.47
CA VAL A 251 0.42 -10.41 -13.93
C VAL A 251 0.48 -11.85 -14.40
N LEU A 252 -0.56 -12.29 -15.11
CA LEU A 252 -0.83 -13.67 -15.50
C LEU A 252 -1.12 -13.80 -17.00
N GLY A 253 -1.04 -15.02 -17.51
CA GLY A 253 -1.38 -15.37 -18.88
C GLY A 253 -0.20 -15.28 -19.86
N GLU A 254 -0.46 -14.87 -21.09
CA GLU A 254 0.52 -14.88 -22.19
C GLU A 254 1.51 -13.68 -22.09
N VAL A 255 2.26 -13.65 -21.01
CA VAL A 255 3.34 -12.69 -20.72
C VAL A 255 4.68 -13.42 -20.63
N GLY A 256 5.79 -12.69 -20.71
CA GLY A 256 7.13 -13.27 -20.68
C GLY A 256 7.37 -14.11 -19.43
N LYS A 257 6.85 -13.68 -18.27
CA LYS A 257 6.88 -14.44 -17.02
C LYS A 257 5.70 -14.02 -16.13
N GLU A 258 4.84 -14.97 -15.81
CA GLU A 258 3.81 -14.76 -14.79
C GLU A 258 4.45 -14.47 -13.44
N ARG A 259 3.98 -13.45 -12.76
CA ARG A 259 4.58 -13.03 -11.50
C ARG A 259 3.68 -12.17 -10.63
N VAL A 260 4.01 -12.14 -9.35
CA VAL A 260 3.58 -11.13 -8.41
C VAL A 260 4.54 -9.94 -8.49
N VAL A 261 4.02 -8.73 -8.54
CA VAL A 261 4.77 -7.47 -8.64
C VAL A 261 4.51 -6.63 -7.40
N ASP A 262 5.56 -6.14 -6.77
CA ASP A 262 5.47 -5.28 -5.59
C ASP A 262 5.06 -3.85 -5.97
N LEU A 263 4.22 -3.25 -5.12
CA LEU A 263 3.71 -1.88 -5.26
C LEU A 263 4.13 -1.03 -4.04
N PRO A 264 5.39 -0.66 -3.91
CA PRO A 264 5.87 0.09 -2.74
C PRO A 264 5.20 1.46 -2.59
N ASP A 265 4.82 2.09 -3.70
CA ASP A 265 4.16 3.39 -3.73
C ASP A 265 2.62 3.29 -3.71
N GLY A 266 2.06 2.07 -3.63
CA GLY A 266 0.61 1.82 -3.58
C GLY A 266 -0.08 1.80 -4.94
N PHE A 267 0.60 2.18 -6.02
CA PHE A 267 0.10 2.09 -7.39
C PHE A 267 1.24 1.92 -8.39
N MET A 268 0.91 1.48 -9.59
CA MET A 268 1.84 1.30 -10.70
C MET A 268 1.13 1.49 -12.02
N THR A 269 1.83 1.96 -13.06
CA THR A 269 1.24 2.02 -14.40
C THR A 269 1.11 0.62 -15.01
N LEU A 270 0.03 0.36 -15.73
CA LEU A 270 -0.18 -0.91 -16.44
C LEU A 270 0.99 -1.23 -17.38
N ARG A 271 1.54 -0.22 -18.03
CA ARG A 271 2.71 -0.37 -18.93
C ARG A 271 3.93 -0.90 -18.19
N LYS A 272 4.20 -0.39 -16.98
CA LYS A 272 5.31 -0.84 -16.14
C LYS A 272 5.09 -2.28 -15.66
N ALA A 273 3.89 -2.61 -15.20
CA ALA A 273 3.55 -3.98 -14.76
C ALA A 273 3.77 -5.02 -15.86
N ILE A 274 3.28 -4.75 -17.08
CA ILE A 274 3.50 -5.63 -18.23
C ILE A 274 4.98 -5.73 -18.60
N ALA A 275 5.72 -4.61 -18.54
CA ALA A 275 7.17 -4.61 -18.81
C ALA A 275 7.95 -5.45 -17.78
N GLU A 276 7.60 -5.36 -16.50
CA GLU A 276 8.20 -6.18 -15.44
C GLU A 276 7.90 -7.67 -15.60
N ALA A 277 6.74 -8.02 -16.18
CA ALA A 277 6.41 -9.39 -16.56
C ALA A 277 7.09 -9.87 -17.86
N GLY A 278 8.00 -9.07 -18.44
CA GLY A 278 8.73 -9.41 -19.66
C GLY A 278 7.96 -9.14 -20.96
N GLY A 279 6.89 -8.35 -20.90
CA GLY A 279 6.06 -7.98 -22.04
C GLY A 279 5.03 -9.04 -22.43
N ILE A 280 4.22 -8.74 -23.44
CA ILE A 280 3.23 -9.66 -24.00
C ILE A 280 3.91 -10.57 -25.03
N LEU A 281 3.76 -11.87 -24.87
CA LEU A 281 4.27 -12.86 -25.82
C LEU A 281 3.62 -12.75 -27.21
N SER A 282 4.26 -13.34 -28.22
CA SER A 282 3.69 -13.43 -29.58
C SER A 282 2.39 -14.23 -29.65
N SER A 283 2.20 -15.16 -28.71
CA SER A 283 0.96 -15.94 -28.52
C SER A 283 -0.15 -15.15 -27.80
N GLY A 284 0.18 -14.04 -27.15
CA GLY A 284 -0.78 -13.24 -26.39
C GLY A 284 -1.69 -12.38 -27.27
N ASP A 285 -2.93 -12.24 -26.86
CA ASP A 285 -3.92 -11.38 -27.50
C ASP A 285 -3.77 -9.94 -27.03
N ARG A 286 -3.19 -9.11 -27.87
CA ARG A 286 -3.00 -7.68 -27.59
C ARG A 286 -4.29 -6.87 -27.65
N SER A 287 -5.36 -7.42 -28.18
CA SER A 287 -6.68 -6.78 -28.22
C SER A 287 -7.51 -7.07 -26.97
N TYR A 288 -7.05 -8.02 -26.14
CA TYR A 288 -7.83 -8.49 -25.00
C TYR A 288 -6.95 -8.66 -23.73
N ILE A 289 -6.70 -7.51 -23.10
CA ILE A 289 -6.01 -7.44 -21.81
C ILE A 289 -7.09 -7.16 -20.76
N GLN A 290 -7.21 -8.02 -19.76
CA GLN A 290 -8.16 -7.86 -18.68
C GLN A 290 -7.47 -7.38 -17.42
N ILE A 291 -8.13 -6.48 -16.68
CA ILE A 291 -7.75 -6.09 -15.33
C ILE A 291 -8.92 -6.41 -14.43
N ILE A 292 -8.68 -7.24 -13.44
CA ILE A 292 -9.66 -7.64 -12.43
C ILE A 292 -9.32 -6.87 -11.17
N ARG A 293 -10.25 -6.00 -10.73
CA ARG A 293 -10.11 -5.11 -9.56
C ARG A 293 -11.26 -5.33 -8.58
N GLY A 294 -11.02 -5.04 -7.31
CA GLY A 294 -12.01 -5.09 -6.27
C GLY A 294 -11.99 -6.40 -5.47
N ASN A 295 -13.07 -6.65 -4.73
CA ASN A 295 -13.19 -7.84 -3.90
C ASN A 295 -14.04 -8.92 -4.60
N ILE A 296 -14.05 -10.12 -4.02
CA ILE A 296 -14.81 -11.28 -4.51
C ILE A 296 -16.33 -10.99 -4.63
N LEU A 297 -16.87 -10.06 -3.85
CA LEU A 297 -18.30 -9.77 -3.82
C LEU A 297 -18.69 -8.79 -4.94
N HIS A 298 -17.81 -7.87 -5.30
CA HIS A 298 -18.04 -6.83 -6.31
C HIS A 298 -16.80 -6.64 -7.19
N PRO A 299 -16.43 -7.64 -8.03
CA PRO A 299 -15.31 -7.52 -8.93
C PRO A 299 -15.66 -6.60 -10.10
N LYS A 300 -14.78 -5.66 -10.42
CA LYS A 300 -14.79 -4.88 -11.65
C LYS A 300 -13.82 -5.52 -12.64
N ILE A 301 -14.23 -5.78 -13.85
CA ILE A 301 -13.39 -6.32 -14.91
C ILE A 301 -13.28 -5.30 -16.03
N TYR A 302 -12.08 -4.77 -16.24
CA TYR A 302 -11.78 -3.87 -17.36
C TYR A 302 -11.20 -4.67 -18.52
N THR A 303 -11.65 -4.38 -19.72
CA THR A 303 -11.10 -4.94 -20.96
C THR A 303 -10.41 -3.85 -21.76
N LEU A 304 -9.12 -4.02 -22.00
CA LEU A 304 -8.24 -3.05 -22.63
C LEU A 304 -7.59 -3.65 -23.88
N ASN A 305 -7.31 -2.78 -24.86
CA ASN A 305 -6.47 -3.10 -25.99
C ASN A 305 -5.06 -2.53 -25.78
N TRP A 306 -4.04 -3.23 -26.24
CA TRP A 306 -2.64 -2.78 -26.18
C TRP A 306 -2.44 -1.39 -26.82
N GLU A 307 -3.21 -1.05 -27.85
CA GLU A 307 -3.16 0.29 -28.41
C GLU A 307 -3.52 1.38 -27.41
N HIS A 308 -4.50 1.15 -26.53
CA HIS A 308 -4.82 2.06 -25.44
C HIS A 308 -3.62 2.21 -24.48
N VAL A 309 -2.99 1.09 -24.13
CA VAL A 309 -1.84 1.07 -23.22
C VAL A 309 -0.65 1.86 -23.79
N VAL A 310 -0.44 1.84 -25.11
CA VAL A 310 0.70 2.51 -25.75
C VAL A 310 0.41 3.97 -26.07
N ARG A 311 -0.80 4.31 -26.49
CA ARG A 311 -1.14 5.65 -26.98
C ARG A 311 -1.56 6.62 -25.88
N LEU A 312 -2.21 6.12 -24.81
CA LEU A 312 -2.60 6.97 -23.70
C LEU A 312 -1.39 7.32 -22.81
N PRO A 313 -1.42 8.46 -22.10
CA PRO A 313 -0.39 8.78 -21.11
C PRO A 313 -0.23 7.64 -20.09
N SER A 314 1.01 7.35 -19.69
CA SER A 314 1.28 6.23 -18.75
C SER A 314 0.50 6.35 -17.44
N ASP A 315 0.39 7.56 -16.95
CA ASP A 315 -0.25 7.90 -15.68
C ASP A 315 -1.79 7.90 -15.74
N SER A 316 -2.38 7.68 -16.92
CA SER A 316 -3.83 7.49 -17.08
C SER A 316 -4.28 6.04 -16.96
N MET A 317 -3.34 5.10 -16.72
CA MET A 317 -3.63 3.68 -16.58
C MET A 317 -2.92 3.13 -15.35
N LEU A 318 -3.51 3.34 -14.17
CA LEU A 318 -2.92 2.97 -12.88
C LEU A 318 -3.56 1.70 -12.32
N LEU A 319 -2.70 0.82 -11.84
CA LEU A 319 -3.01 -0.40 -11.11
C LEU A 319 -2.84 -0.14 -9.60
N ILE A 320 -3.67 -0.79 -8.80
CA ILE A 320 -3.67 -0.72 -7.33
C ILE A 320 -3.41 -2.10 -6.70
N PRO A 321 -3.14 -2.17 -5.39
CA PRO A 321 -2.94 -3.43 -4.70
C PRO A 321 -4.14 -4.38 -4.88
N GLY A 322 -3.83 -5.64 -5.19
CA GLY A 322 -4.83 -6.67 -5.42
C GLY A 322 -5.33 -6.78 -6.86
N ASP A 323 -4.97 -5.84 -7.76
CA ASP A 323 -5.31 -5.97 -9.17
C ASP A 323 -4.65 -7.22 -9.79
N ILE A 324 -5.40 -7.88 -10.68
CA ILE A 324 -4.90 -8.97 -11.50
C ILE A 324 -4.91 -8.51 -12.95
N VAL A 325 -3.76 -8.46 -13.58
CA VAL A 325 -3.61 -8.22 -15.03
C VAL A 325 -3.53 -9.57 -15.72
N TYR A 326 -4.47 -9.86 -16.59
CA TYR A 326 -4.51 -11.10 -17.36
C TYR A 326 -4.43 -10.83 -18.85
N VAL A 327 -3.46 -11.44 -19.51
CA VAL A 327 -3.30 -11.40 -20.97
C VAL A 327 -3.76 -12.72 -21.56
N ALA A 328 -4.85 -12.71 -22.33
CA ALA A 328 -5.40 -13.90 -22.95
C ALA A 328 -4.50 -14.45 -24.07
N ALA A 329 -4.59 -15.74 -24.36
CA ALA A 329 -3.99 -16.34 -25.55
C ALA A 329 -4.80 -15.96 -26.81
N ARG A 330 -4.12 -15.80 -27.94
CA ARG A 330 -4.81 -15.66 -29.23
C ARG A 330 -5.47 -17.00 -29.61
N PRO A 331 -6.69 -16.99 -30.16
CA PRO A 331 -7.34 -18.22 -30.62
C PRO A 331 -6.50 -19.00 -31.63
N LEU A 332 -5.81 -18.31 -32.54
CA LEU A 332 -4.89 -18.92 -33.51
C LEU A 332 -3.64 -19.57 -32.84
N SER A 333 -3.19 -19.07 -31.69
CA SER A 333 -2.03 -19.64 -31.01
C SER A 333 -2.38 -20.97 -30.34
N GLU A 334 -3.60 -21.14 -29.85
CA GLU A 334 -4.09 -22.43 -29.35
C GLU A 334 -4.18 -23.45 -30.46
N TRP A 335 -4.69 -23.06 -31.63
CA TRP A 335 -4.72 -23.91 -32.82
C TRP A 335 -3.31 -24.29 -33.31
N ASN A 336 -2.39 -23.32 -33.36
CA ASN A 336 -1.00 -23.59 -33.74
C ASN A 336 -0.28 -24.50 -32.75
N ARG A 337 -0.56 -24.35 -31.45
CA ARG A 337 -0.03 -25.25 -30.41
C ARG A 337 -0.55 -26.66 -30.62
N PHE A 338 -1.85 -26.83 -30.82
CA PHE A 338 -2.47 -28.13 -31.15
C PHE A 338 -1.86 -28.75 -32.40
N VAL A 339 -1.71 -27.98 -33.50
CA VAL A 339 -1.08 -28.48 -34.73
C VAL A 339 0.37 -28.85 -34.51
N ASN A 340 1.15 -28.02 -33.79
CA ASN A 340 2.56 -28.34 -33.48
C ASN A 340 2.73 -29.57 -32.60
N ASP A 341 1.81 -29.83 -31.70
CA ASP A 341 1.81 -31.03 -30.87
C ASP A 341 1.47 -32.30 -31.68
N LEU A 342 0.65 -32.16 -32.74
CA LEU A 342 0.28 -33.26 -33.62
C LEU A 342 1.30 -33.50 -34.74
N LEU A 343 1.98 -32.47 -35.25
CA LEU A 343 2.91 -32.55 -36.37
C LEU A 343 4.01 -33.60 -36.20
N PRO A 344 4.65 -33.76 -35.03
CA PRO A 344 5.66 -34.81 -34.81
C PRO A 344 5.07 -36.21 -34.97
N THR A 345 3.82 -36.39 -34.56
CA THR A 345 3.12 -37.69 -34.67
C THR A 345 2.87 -38.06 -36.13
N PHE A 346 2.44 -37.12 -36.96
CA PHE A 346 2.24 -37.36 -38.40
C PHE A 346 3.55 -37.57 -39.14
N ILE A 347 4.62 -36.85 -38.80
CA ILE A 347 5.96 -37.05 -39.35
C ILE A 347 6.49 -38.47 -38.98
N ALA A 348 6.30 -38.89 -37.74
CA ALA A 348 6.69 -40.22 -37.30
C ALA A 348 5.94 -41.33 -38.06
N LEU A 349 4.63 -41.13 -38.29
CA LEU A 349 3.81 -42.09 -39.08
C LEU A 349 4.26 -42.12 -40.55
N ASP A 350 4.58 -40.99 -41.18
CA ASP A 350 5.09 -40.92 -42.54
C ASP A 350 6.46 -41.62 -42.68
N LEU A 351 7.37 -41.42 -41.72
CA LEU A 351 8.65 -42.07 -41.66
C LEU A 351 8.53 -43.59 -41.48
N ILE A 352 7.60 -44.06 -40.64
CA ILE A 352 7.32 -45.47 -40.45
C ILE A 352 6.75 -46.08 -41.74
N SER A 353 5.79 -45.42 -42.41
CA SER A 353 5.21 -45.87 -43.65
C SER A 353 6.24 -45.99 -44.80
N LYS A 354 7.14 -45.01 -44.91
CA LYS A 354 8.25 -45.02 -45.87
C LYS A 354 9.30 -46.07 -45.54
N GLY A 355 9.58 -46.31 -44.26
CA GLY A 355 10.47 -47.36 -43.78
C GLY A 355 9.92 -48.74 -44.10
N ILE A 356 8.64 -48.99 -43.93
CA ILE A 356 7.97 -50.28 -44.28
C ILE A 356 8.00 -50.49 -45.79
N ASN A 357 7.77 -49.50 -46.63
CA ASN A 357 7.83 -49.63 -48.06
C ASN A 357 9.27 -49.86 -48.59
N SER A 358 10.29 -49.36 -47.90
CA SER A 358 11.70 -49.55 -48.25
C SER A 358 12.20 -50.97 -47.90
N VAL A 359 11.55 -51.68 -47.00
CA VAL A 359 11.90 -53.05 -46.55
C VAL A 359 11.13 -54.13 -47.36
N GLY A 360 10.31 -53.72 -48.36
CA GLY A 360 9.67 -54.68 -49.29
C GLY A 360 8.59 -55.56 -48.67
N ILE A 361 8.00 -55.17 -47.55
CA ILE A 361 6.89 -55.91 -46.95
C ILE A 361 5.58 -55.34 -47.58
N ASN A 362 5.14 -55.93 -48.68
CA ASN A 362 3.78 -55.73 -49.18
C ASN A 362 2.81 -56.36 -48.18
N VAL A 363 2.14 -55.54 -47.40
CA VAL A 363 0.99 -55.99 -46.61
C VAL A 363 -0.22 -55.94 -47.52
N PRO A 364 -1.02 -56.99 -47.66
CA PRO A 364 -2.12 -57.12 -48.60
C PRO A 364 -3.26 -56.13 -48.31
#